data_899cc2f5c2f9c1de4f67d19acb3ea512
#
_entry.id   899cc2f5c2f9c1de4f67d19acb3ea512
#
_cell.length_a   1.000
_cell.length_b   1.000
_cell.length_c   1.000
_cell.angle_alpha   90.00
_cell.angle_beta   90.00
_cell.angle_gamma   90.00
#
_symmetry.space_group_name_H-M   'P 1'
#
loop_
_entity.id
_entity.type
_entity.pdbx_description
1 polymer ?
#
loop_
_entity_poly.entity_id
_entity_poly.type
_entity_poly.pdbx_seq_one_letter_code
_entity_poly.pdbx_strand_id
1 'polypeptide(L)'
;MKKILLIVLFLIISNNVYANGKILKSGFISKSASVKQGMDIMDPKNKIIIIYNHGQNTNDKAIKSECIWINQIRNQASLVGEEISGKKIMVYNFCSNDFAGDMSLKKHWWKSKTPYVGKHKLDKRVEKNLELVEKFISLGVPRKQIIISGHSCGGLLTLMLLAAHSEKVGGGISYMQACFGKLSSKYKVKKVGPDEALAKFAKKRPGPSELRARQINNIKQSNNVPVLAFTHPKDKWEGLLSDWLEEVPGVKRIVISENYQINGKSCMVKGDNWQENISARKNPGHEMNQGLCFQYYNPTILEYIASRIK
;
A
#
# COMPACT_ATOMS: atom_id res chain seq x y z
N MET A 1 -32.38 55.21 19.48
CA MET A 1 -32.70 53.82 19.09
C MET A 1 -31.45 53.20 18.43
N LYS A 2 -30.68 52.41 19.18
CA LYS A 2 -29.47 51.73 18.70
C LYS A 2 -29.87 50.39 18.09
N LYS A 3 -29.60 50.19 16.78
CA LYS A 3 -29.78 48.90 16.12
C LYS A 3 -28.59 48.02 16.45
N ILE A 4 -28.81 46.97 17.22
CA ILE A 4 -27.84 45.91 17.48
C ILE A 4 -27.84 44.99 16.24
N LEU A 5 -26.72 44.99 15.51
CA LEU A 5 -26.50 44.08 14.39
C LEU A 5 -26.00 42.75 14.98
N LEU A 6 -26.84 41.74 14.98
CA LEU A 6 -26.51 40.38 15.42
C LEU A 6 -25.77 39.66 14.27
N ILE A 7 -24.46 39.60 14.36
CA ILE A 7 -23.64 38.77 13.42
C ILE A 7 -23.71 37.32 13.92
N VAL A 8 -24.54 36.53 13.28
CA VAL A 8 -24.55 35.07 13.48
C VAL A 8 -23.40 34.48 12.70
N LEU A 9 -22.32 34.16 13.40
CA LEU A 9 -21.17 33.45 12.85
C LEU A 9 -21.57 32.00 12.68
N PHE A 10 -21.95 31.60 11.46
CA PHE A 10 -22.09 30.18 11.08
C PHE A 10 -20.71 29.54 11.05
N LEU A 11 -20.31 28.94 12.16
CA LEU A 11 -19.24 27.94 12.16
C LEU A 11 -19.72 26.75 11.35
N ILE A 12 -19.34 26.70 10.05
CA ILE A 12 -19.45 25.51 9.24
C ILE A 12 -18.38 24.55 9.76
N ILE A 13 -18.74 23.76 10.76
CA ILE A 13 -18.00 22.57 11.10
C ILE A 13 -18.20 21.62 9.90
N SER A 14 -17.25 21.62 9.01
CA SER A 14 -17.17 20.58 7.96
C SER A 14 -16.89 19.25 8.64
N ASN A 15 -17.95 18.59 9.10
CA ASN A 15 -17.91 17.18 9.43
C ASN A 15 -17.52 16.47 8.13
N ASN A 16 -16.25 16.15 7.99
CA ASN A 16 -15.79 15.20 6.99
C ASN A 16 -16.41 13.84 7.32
N VAL A 17 -17.63 13.63 6.88
CA VAL A 17 -18.29 12.33 6.89
C VAL A 17 -17.51 11.48 5.89
N TYR A 18 -16.53 10.76 6.39
CA TYR A 18 -15.83 9.77 5.58
C TYR A 18 -16.83 8.67 5.25
N ALA A 19 -17.25 8.62 4.00
CA ALA A 19 -18.15 7.60 3.53
C ALA A 19 -17.55 6.20 3.78
N ASN A 20 -18.26 5.36 4.51
CA ASN A 20 -17.99 3.92 4.56
C ASN A 20 -18.41 3.31 3.23
N GLY A 21 -17.51 3.23 2.27
CA GLY A 21 -17.80 2.77 0.93
C GLY A 21 -16.72 1.87 0.37
N LYS A 22 -17.05 1.22 -0.74
CA LYS A 22 -16.19 0.35 -1.50
C LYS A 22 -15.74 1.07 -2.76
N ILE A 23 -14.45 1.00 -3.07
CA ILE A 23 -13.93 1.48 -4.35
C ILE A 23 -13.97 0.32 -5.31
N LEU A 24 -14.79 0.42 -6.35
CA LEU A 24 -15.09 -0.68 -7.28
C LEU A 24 -14.31 -0.61 -8.58
N LYS A 25 -13.62 0.52 -8.84
CA LYS A 25 -12.96 0.79 -10.13
C LYS A 25 -11.61 1.43 -9.94
N SER A 26 -10.76 1.27 -10.94
CA SER A 26 -9.54 2.06 -11.08
C SER A 26 -9.87 3.52 -11.40
N GLY A 27 -9.02 4.43 -10.94
CA GLY A 27 -9.18 5.85 -11.23
C GLY A 27 -8.49 6.74 -10.23
N PHE A 28 -8.44 8.03 -10.54
CA PHE A 28 -7.94 9.03 -9.60
C PHE A 28 -8.89 9.19 -8.40
N ILE A 29 -8.31 9.31 -7.22
CA ILE A 29 -9.07 9.55 -5.99
C ILE A 29 -8.99 11.01 -5.57
N SER A 30 -10.03 11.45 -4.85
CA SER A 30 -10.06 12.75 -4.18
C SER A 30 -9.49 12.66 -2.77
N LYS A 31 -9.30 13.81 -2.09
CA LYS A 31 -8.96 13.85 -0.64
C LYS A 31 -9.98 13.10 0.23
N SER A 32 -11.23 13.02 -0.20
CA SER A 32 -12.28 12.25 0.48
C SER A 32 -12.30 10.76 0.10
N ALA A 33 -11.27 10.30 -0.61
CA ALA A 33 -11.12 8.93 -1.10
C ALA A 33 -12.24 8.47 -2.06
N SER A 34 -12.94 9.38 -2.73
CA SER A 34 -13.87 9.05 -3.82
C SER A 34 -13.10 8.92 -5.15
N VAL A 35 -13.50 7.97 -5.98
CA VAL A 35 -12.89 7.76 -7.30
C VAL A 35 -13.52 8.70 -8.32
N LYS A 36 -12.69 9.47 -9.02
CA LYS A 36 -13.07 10.19 -10.24
C LYS A 36 -12.79 9.31 -11.45
N GLN A 37 -13.77 9.18 -12.32
CA GLN A 37 -13.57 8.49 -13.59
C GLN A 37 -12.73 9.37 -14.54
N GLY A 38 -11.98 8.70 -15.43
CA GLY A 38 -11.14 9.35 -16.41
C GLY A 38 -9.65 9.30 -16.07
N MET A 39 -8.86 9.56 -17.10
CA MET A 39 -7.40 9.65 -17.01
C MET A 39 -6.88 11.00 -17.51
N ASP A 40 -7.77 11.99 -17.62
CA ASP A 40 -7.37 13.31 -18.08
C ASP A 40 -6.48 13.97 -17.01
N ILE A 41 -5.28 14.30 -17.44
CA ILE A 41 -4.28 14.96 -16.61
C ILE A 41 -3.99 16.31 -17.24
N MET A 42 -4.56 17.36 -16.66
CA MET A 42 -4.18 18.71 -17.03
C MET A 42 -2.76 19.00 -16.51
N ASP A 43 -1.91 19.54 -17.40
CA ASP A 43 -0.52 19.90 -17.07
C ASP A 43 0.28 18.73 -16.46
N PRO A 44 0.50 17.64 -17.20
CA PRO A 44 1.08 16.42 -16.71
C PRO A 44 2.52 16.57 -16.21
N LYS A 45 3.28 17.54 -16.72
CA LYS A 45 4.66 17.83 -16.30
C LYS A 45 4.72 18.34 -14.85
N ASN A 46 3.63 18.93 -14.36
CA ASN A 46 3.50 19.45 -12.99
C ASN A 46 2.64 18.53 -12.11
N LYS A 47 2.58 17.23 -12.41
CA LYS A 47 1.90 16.22 -11.59
C LYS A 47 2.85 15.14 -11.15
N ILE A 48 2.68 14.70 -9.90
CA ILE A 48 3.27 13.48 -9.36
C ILE A 48 2.14 12.47 -9.26
N ILE A 49 2.30 11.32 -9.91
CA ILE A 49 1.28 10.26 -9.91
C ILE A 49 1.70 9.16 -8.94
N ILE A 50 0.92 8.91 -7.91
CA ILE A 50 1.08 7.74 -7.05
C ILE A 50 0.10 6.68 -7.52
N ILE A 51 0.59 5.55 -8.05
CA ILE A 51 -0.22 4.39 -8.40
C ILE A 51 -0.33 3.50 -7.17
N TYR A 52 -1.50 3.46 -6.53
CA TYR A 52 -1.72 2.68 -5.33
C TYR A 52 -2.29 1.30 -5.64
N ASN A 53 -1.60 0.28 -5.17
CA ASN A 53 -1.95 -1.13 -5.31
C ASN A 53 -2.56 -1.67 -4.01
N HIS A 54 -3.79 -2.16 -4.09
CA HIS A 54 -4.48 -2.75 -2.95
C HIS A 54 -3.86 -4.09 -2.51
N GLY A 55 -4.12 -4.46 -1.26
CA GLY A 55 -3.81 -5.79 -0.73
C GLY A 55 -4.65 -6.89 -1.37
N GLN A 56 -4.57 -8.08 -0.80
CA GLN A 56 -5.42 -9.18 -1.25
C GLN A 56 -6.81 -9.09 -0.64
N ASN A 57 -7.84 -9.16 -1.49
CA ASN A 57 -9.18 -9.43 -1.03
C ASN A 57 -9.37 -10.94 -0.84
N THR A 58 -9.83 -11.34 0.34
CA THR A 58 -10.00 -12.75 0.72
C THR A 58 -11.41 -13.26 0.55
N ASN A 59 -12.36 -12.39 0.26
CA ASN A 59 -13.76 -12.74 0.07
C ASN A 59 -14.04 -12.91 -1.43
N ASP A 60 -14.52 -14.10 -1.85
CA ASP A 60 -14.82 -14.39 -3.25
C ASP A 60 -15.87 -13.45 -3.84
N LYS A 61 -16.83 -12.97 -3.02
CA LYS A 61 -17.79 -11.95 -3.43
C LYS A 61 -17.14 -10.59 -3.63
N ALA A 62 -16.15 -10.26 -2.79
CA ALA A 62 -15.37 -9.03 -2.90
C ALA A 62 -14.41 -9.05 -4.10
N ILE A 63 -13.86 -10.22 -4.45
CA ILE A 63 -12.98 -10.38 -5.63
C ILE A 63 -13.71 -10.04 -6.92
N LYS A 64 -15.01 -10.30 -6.99
CA LYS A 64 -15.83 -10.06 -8.19
C LYS A 64 -16.35 -8.64 -8.31
N SER A 65 -16.45 -7.89 -7.21
CA SER A 65 -17.16 -6.61 -7.18
C SER A 65 -16.38 -5.46 -6.53
N GLU A 66 -15.25 -5.72 -5.88
CA GLU A 66 -14.57 -4.72 -5.04
C GLU A 66 -13.06 -4.82 -5.18
N CYS A 67 -12.41 -3.68 -5.43
CA CYS A 67 -10.96 -3.60 -5.42
C CYS A 67 -10.43 -3.38 -4.01
N ILE A 68 -11.03 -2.44 -3.30
CA ILE A 68 -10.51 -1.95 -2.02
C ILE A 68 -11.62 -1.33 -1.19
N TRP A 69 -11.47 -1.38 0.13
CA TRP A 69 -12.25 -0.56 1.06
C TRP A 69 -11.65 0.85 1.13
N ILE A 70 -12.49 1.88 1.19
CA ILE A 70 -12.06 3.29 1.25
C ILE A 70 -11.02 3.52 2.36
N ASN A 71 -11.19 2.89 3.51
CA ASN A 71 -10.24 3.03 4.62
C ASN A 71 -8.82 2.54 4.29
N GLN A 72 -8.65 1.61 3.35
CA GLN A 72 -7.32 1.13 2.95
C GLN A 72 -6.53 2.15 2.14
N ILE A 73 -7.20 3.09 1.48
CA ILE A 73 -6.55 4.13 0.67
C ILE A 73 -6.53 5.51 1.34
N ARG A 74 -7.11 5.63 2.53
CA ARG A 74 -7.31 6.91 3.20
C ARG A 74 -6.03 7.71 3.41
N ASN A 75 -4.93 7.05 3.78
CA ASN A 75 -3.64 7.72 3.93
C ASN A 75 -3.06 8.18 2.60
N GLN A 76 -3.30 7.44 1.52
CA GLN A 76 -2.91 7.90 0.18
C GLN A 76 -3.77 9.08 -0.25
N ALA A 77 -5.07 9.06 0.08
CA ALA A 77 -5.98 10.17 -0.19
C ALA A 77 -5.55 11.46 0.51
N SER A 78 -4.94 11.38 1.69
CA SER A 78 -4.44 12.56 2.41
C SER A 78 -3.30 13.28 1.67
N LEU A 79 -2.58 12.58 0.80
CA LEU A 79 -1.51 13.15 -0.02
C LEU A 79 -2.03 13.86 -1.27
N VAL A 80 -3.31 13.67 -1.64
CA VAL A 80 -3.89 14.27 -2.85
C VAL A 80 -3.88 15.80 -2.75
N GLY A 81 -3.26 16.42 -3.77
CA GLY A 81 -3.13 17.88 -3.86
C GLY A 81 -2.02 18.47 -3.01
N GLU A 82 -1.27 17.66 -2.24
CA GLU A 82 0.00 18.10 -1.65
C GLU A 82 0.98 18.46 -2.78
N GLU A 83 1.88 19.39 -2.49
CA GLU A 83 2.76 19.97 -3.51
C GLU A 83 4.23 19.75 -3.14
N ILE A 84 5.01 19.29 -4.10
CA ILE A 84 6.46 19.11 -3.98
C ILE A 84 7.14 19.79 -5.15
N SER A 85 7.96 20.81 -4.90
CA SER A 85 8.69 21.56 -5.94
C SER A 85 7.80 22.02 -7.08
N GLY A 86 6.63 22.60 -6.76
CA GLY A 86 5.64 23.10 -7.73
C GLY A 86 4.83 22.02 -8.43
N LYS A 87 4.96 20.74 -8.02
CA LYS A 87 4.23 19.62 -8.61
C LYS A 87 3.19 19.06 -7.66
N LYS A 88 1.95 18.92 -8.13
CA LYS A 88 0.82 18.43 -7.32
C LYS A 88 0.70 16.92 -7.36
N ILE A 89 0.53 16.30 -6.20
CA ILE A 89 0.30 14.87 -6.06
C ILE A 89 -1.13 14.51 -6.48
N MET A 90 -1.23 13.53 -7.35
CA MET A 90 -2.45 12.82 -7.71
C MET A 90 -2.27 11.34 -7.35
N VAL A 91 -3.31 10.72 -6.81
CA VAL A 91 -3.28 9.30 -6.46
C VAL A 91 -4.25 8.54 -7.35
N TYR A 92 -3.74 7.53 -8.04
CA TYR A 92 -4.51 6.63 -8.88
C TYR A 92 -4.68 5.28 -8.17
N ASN A 93 -5.91 4.90 -7.88
CA ASN A 93 -6.19 3.57 -7.34
C ASN A 93 -6.15 2.54 -8.47
N PHE A 94 -5.24 1.59 -8.39
CA PHE A 94 -5.19 0.45 -9.29
C PHE A 94 -6.09 -0.67 -8.77
N CYS A 95 -7.15 -0.94 -9.51
CA CYS A 95 -8.03 -2.07 -9.25
C CYS A 95 -7.69 -3.25 -10.13
N SER A 96 -7.22 -4.34 -9.57
CA SER A 96 -6.81 -5.50 -10.36
C SER A 96 -7.94 -6.13 -11.16
N ASN A 97 -9.19 -5.97 -10.75
CA ASN A 97 -10.34 -6.51 -11.48
C ASN A 97 -10.63 -5.80 -12.81
N ASP A 98 -10.24 -4.53 -12.94
CA ASP A 98 -10.46 -3.76 -14.17
C ASP A 98 -9.48 -4.14 -15.29
N PHE A 99 -8.31 -4.70 -14.94
CA PHE A 99 -7.22 -4.92 -15.87
C PHE A 99 -7.00 -6.39 -16.21
N ALA A 100 -7.67 -7.29 -15.54
CA ALA A 100 -7.35 -8.69 -15.67
C ALA A 100 -8.58 -9.55 -15.70
N GLY A 101 -8.94 -9.98 -16.86
CA GLY A 101 -9.97 -10.99 -17.04
C GLY A 101 -9.74 -12.30 -16.26
N ASP A 102 -8.52 -12.58 -15.83
CA ASP A 102 -8.19 -13.77 -15.04
C ASP A 102 -7.08 -13.50 -14.02
N MET A 103 -7.31 -12.53 -13.13
CA MET A 103 -6.55 -12.45 -11.88
C MET A 103 -7.24 -13.22 -10.75
N SER A 104 -8.25 -14.00 -11.08
CA SER A 104 -8.90 -14.88 -10.13
C SER A 104 -7.86 -15.82 -9.55
N LEU A 105 -7.56 -15.60 -8.31
CA LEU A 105 -6.87 -16.61 -7.56
C LEU A 105 -7.87 -17.67 -7.21
N LYS A 106 -7.49 -18.90 -7.47
CA LYS A 106 -8.14 -20.01 -6.78
C LYS A 106 -8.15 -19.68 -5.30
N LYS A 107 -9.33 -19.77 -4.69
CA LYS A 107 -9.53 -19.51 -3.26
C LYS A 107 -8.42 -20.19 -2.46
N HIS A 108 -7.68 -19.39 -1.69
CA HIS A 108 -6.63 -19.92 -0.82
C HIS A 108 -5.47 -20.64 -1.54
N TRP A 109 -5.00 -20.11 -2.68
CA TRP A 109 -3.80 -20.64 -3.36
C TRP A 109 -2.59 -20.83 -2.40
N TRP A 110 -2.46 -19.99 -1.38
CA TRP A 110 -1.43 -20.15 -0.32
C TRP A 110 -1.64 -21.38 0.56
N LYS A 111 -2.72 -22.12 0.40
CA LYS A 111 -2.95 -23.42 1.05
C LYS A 111 -2.53 -24.59 0.17
N SER A 112 -2.13 -24.36 -1.08
CA SER A 112 -1.69 -25.40 -1.99
C SER A 112 -0.50 -26.18 -1.42
N LYS A 113 -0.50 -27.49 -1.64
CA LYS A 113 0.64 -28.36 -1.37
C LYS A 113 1.53 -28.54 -2.59
N THR A 114 1.05 -28.20 -3.77
CA THR A 114 1.77 -28.31 -5.03
C THR A 114 2.50 -27.01 -5.35
N PRO A 115 3.66 -27.06 -6.01
CA PRO A 115 4.32 -25.90 -6.58
C PRO A 115 3.36 -25.09 -7.46
N TYR A 116 3.57 -23.78 -7.49
CA TYR A 116 2.80 -22.91 -8.38
C TYR A 116 3.45 -22.92 -9.77
N VAL A 117 2.70 -23.37 -10.78
CA VAL A 117 3.14 -23.39 -12.16
C VAL A 117 2.55 -22.19 -12.91
N GLY A 118 3.38 -21.50 -13.69
CA GLY A 118 2.98 -20.34 -14.49
C GLY A 118 3.13 -18.99 -13.78
N LYS A 119 2.58 -17.95 -14.41
CA LYS A 119 2.62 -16.59 -13.86
C LYS A 119 1.69 -16.47 -12.66
N HIS A 120 2.27 -16.09 -11.54
CA HIS A 120 1.48 -15.75 -10.35
C HIS A 120 0.73 -14.43 -10.57
N LYS A 121 -0.35 -14.21 -9.83
CA LYS A 121 -1.15 -12.98 -9.92
C LYS A 121 -0.35 -11.70 -9.68
N LEU A 122 0.68 -11.75 -8.80
CA LEU A 122 1.51 -10.57 -8.58
C LEU A 122 2.34 -10.25 -9.82
N ASP A 123 2.83 -11.25 -10.55
CA ASP A 123 3.54 -11.06 -11.80
C ASP A 123 2.63 -10.40 -12.84
N LYS A 124 1.38 -10.89 -12.98
CA LYS A 124 0.36 -10.27 -13.85
C LYS A 124 0.02 -8.83 -13.45
N ARG A 125 -0.06 -8.56 -12.13
CA ARG A 125 -0.31 -7.20 -11.63
C ARG A 125 0.88 -6.28 -11.88
N VAL A 126 2.13 -6.78 -11.81
CA VAL A 126 3.33 -6.01 -12.20
C VAL A 126 3.23 -5.61 -13.66
N GLU A 127 2.93 -6.54 -14.57
CA GLU A 127 2.76 -6.27 -16.00
C GLU A 127 1.69 -5.19 -16.24
N LYS A 128 0.53 -5.30 -15.60
CA LYS A 128 -0.55 -4.32 -15.74
C LYS A 128 -0.22 -2.95 -15.13
N ASN A 129 0.58 -2.90 -14.06
CA ASN A 129 1.10 -1.64 -13.55
C ASN A 129 2.08 -1.00 -14.54
N LEU A 130 2.94 -1.78 -15.21
CA LEU A 130 3.84 -1.26 -16.23
C LEU A 130 3.08 -0.71 -17.44
N GLU A 131 2.03 -1.38 -17.91
CA GLU A 131 1.15 -0.85 -18.95
C GLU A 131 0.53 0.50 -18.54
N LEU A 132 0.11 0.61 -17.29
CA LEU A 132 -0.44 1.86 -16.74
C LEU A 132 0.63 2.96 -16.63
N VAL A 133 1.85 2.61 -16.24
CA VAL A 133 3.00 3.52 -16.20
C VAL A 133 3.27 4.09 -17.59
N GLU A 134 3.37 3.22 -18.61
CA GLU A 134 3.60 3.67 -19.99
C GLU A 134 2.43 4.54 -20.50
N LYS A 135 1.21 4.26 -20.07
CA LYS A 135 0.07 5.12 -20.38
C LYS A 135 0.21 6.52 -19.76
N PHE A 136 0.63 6.64 -18.50
CA PHE A 136 0.88 7.95 -17.89
C PHE A 136 2.02 8.69 -18.57
N ILE A 137 3.08 7.97 -18.98
CA ILE A 137 4.19 8.56 -19.75
C ILE A 137 3.69 9.10 -21.09
N SER A 138 2.86 8.34 -21.80
CA SER A 138 2.27 8.78 -23.09
C SER A 138 1.36 10.00 -22.95
N LEU A 139 0.76 10.21 -21.78
CA LEU A 139 0.00 11.40 -21.42
C LEU A 139 0.89 12.60 -21.03
N GLY A 140 2.21 12.43 -21.04
CA GLY A 140 3.19 13.48 -20.76
C GLY A 140 3.69 13.57 -19.31
N VAL A 141 3.36 12.61 -18.46
CA VAL A 141 3.90 12.55 -17.09
C VAL A 141 5.35 12.05 -17.15
N PRO A 142 6.34 12.80 -16.62
CA PRO A 142 7.72 12.32 -16.55
C PRO A 142 7.84 11.06 -15.70
N ARG A 143 8.64 10.09 -16.15
CA ARG A 143 8.86 8.80 -15.44
C ARG A 143 9.20 8.97 -13.97
N LYS A 144 10.12 9.87 -13.65
CA LYS A 144 10.52 10.16 -12.27
C LYS A 144 9.37 10.67 -11.38
N GLN A 145 8.31 11.20 -11.96
CA GLN A 145 7.12 11.69 -11.25
C GLN A 145 6.05 10.62 -11.05
N ILE A 146 6.32 9.37 -11.45
CA ILE A 146 5.43 8.23 -11.21
C ILE A 146 6.00 7.41 -10.04
N ILE A 147 5.21 7.25 -8.99
CA ILE A 147 5.55 6.51 -7.77
C ILE A 147 4.61 5.32 -7.65
N ILE A 148 5.16 4.13 -7.48
CA ILE A 148 4.36 2.93 -7.22
C ILE A 148 4.16 2.79 -5.72
N SER A 149 2.94 2.53 -5.29
CA SER A 149 2.63 2.36 -3.88
C SER A 149 1.72 1.15 -3.67
N GLY A 150 1.76 0.57 -2.48
CA GLY A 150 0.84 -0.52 -2.18
C GLY A 150 0.91 -1.06 -0.77
N HIS A 151 -0.17 -1.75 -0.38
CA HIS A 151 -0.32 -2.37 0.93
C HIS A 151 -0.41 -3.89 0.82
N SER A 152 0.15 -4.62 1.78
CA SER A 152 0.05 -6.09 1.84
C SER A 152 0.59 -6.72 0.55
N CYS A 153 -0.20 -7.50 -0.19
CA CYS A 153 0.20 -8.00 -1.52
C CYS A 153 0.57 -6.88 -2.50
N GLY A 154 -0.07 -5.71 -2.40
CA GLY A 154 0.31 -4.52 -3.18
C GLY A 154 1.67 -3.96 -2.77
N GLY A 155 2.03 -4.05 -1.48
CA GLY A 155 3.35 -3.69 -0.99
C GLY A 155 4.45 -4.61 -1.53
N LEU A 156 4.22 -5.92 -1.52
CA LEU A 156 5.15 -6.88 -2.13
C LEU A 156 5.27 -6.66 -3.65
N LEU A 157 4.15 -6.40 -4.34
CA LEU A 157 4.14 -6.02 -5.75
C LEU A 157 5.01 -4.80 -6.02
N THR A 158 4.92 -3.76 -5.18
CA THR A 158 5.75 -2.55 -5.30
C THR A 158 7.23 -2.90 -5.30
N LEU A 159 7.67 -3.74 -4.35
CA LEU A 159 9.05 -4.21 -4.29
C LEU A 159 9.45 -5.02 -5.53
N MET A 160 8.60 -5.94 -6.00
CA MET A 160 8.85 -6.74 -7.22
C MET A 160 8.98 -5.87 -8.46
N LEU A 161 8.11 -4.87 -8.62
CA LEU A 161 8.14 -3.97 -9.77
C LEU A 161 9.43 -3.14 -9.75
N LEU A 162 9.80 -2.57 -8.61
CA LEU A 162 11.01 -1.74 -8.49
C LEU A 162 12.29 -2.59 -8.61
N ALA A 163 12.27 -3.84 -8.18
CA ALA A 163 13.39 -4.75 -8.34
C ALA A 163 13.70 -5.07 -9.82
N ALA A 164 12.65 -5.22 -10.63
CA ALA A 164 12.78 -5.58 -12.03
C ALA A 164 12.82 -4.38 -12.99
N HIS A 165 12.25 -3.23 -12.60
CA HIS A 165 11.95 -2.10 -13.51
C HIS A 165 12.11 -0.73 -12.81
N SER A 166 13.12 -0.56 -11.96
CA SER A 166 13.34 0.70 -11.22
C SER A 166 13.58 1.90 -12.14
N GLU A 167 14.07 1.69 -13.34
CA GLU A 167 14.30 2.72 -14.35
C GLU A 167 13.01 3.28 -14.97
N LYS A 168 11.89 2.57 -14.82
CA LYS A 168 10.59 2.96 -15.41
C LYS A 168 9.83 4.01 -14.59
N VAL A 169 10.18 4.19 -13.32
CA VAL A 169 9.45 5.04 -12.38
C VAL A 169 10.39 5.80 -11.45
N GLY A 170 9.89 6.76 -10.69
CA GLY A 170 10.68 7.51 -9.71
C GLY A 170 11.06 6.70 -8.48
N GLY A 171 10.19 5.84 -8.01
CA GLY A 171 10.43 5.03 -6.81
C GLY A 171 9.15 4.35 -6.30
N GLY A 172 9.22 3.77 -5.10
CA GLY A 172 8.08 3.05 -4.53
C GLY A 172 7.85 3.31 -3.05
N ILE A 173 6.62 3.06 -2.58
CA ILE A 173 6.24 3.12 -1.17
C ILE A 173 5.50 1.82 -0.83
N SER A 174 6.07 1.00 0.03
CA SER A 174 5.53 -0.29 0.43
C SER A 174 5.02 -0.26 1.87
N TYR A 175 3.78 -0.68 2.07
CA TYR A 175 3.18 -0.76 3.40
C TYR A 175 2.92 -2.22 3.78
N MET A 176 3.53 -2.69 4.88
CA MET A 176 3.30 -4.01 5.47
C MET A 176 3.21 -5.12 4.40
N GLN A 177 4.25 -5.22 3.56
CA GLN A 177 4.33 -6.15 2.46
C GLN A 177 4.11 -7.59 2.92
N ALA A 178 3.08 -8.22 2.42
CA ALA A 178 2.74 -9.59 2.79
C ALA A 178 1.76 -10.19 1.79
N CYS A 179 2.01 -11.40 1.31
CA CYS A 179 1.07 -12.06 0.39
C CYS A 179 0.86 -13.56 0.66
N PHE A 180 1.55 -14.15 1.64
CA PHE A 180 1.59 -15.60 1.86
C PHE A 180 0.79 -16.07 3.08
N GLY A 181 -0.20 -15.29 3.50
CA GLY A 181 -1.02 -15.55 4.67
C GLY A 181 -0.38 -15.05 5.96
N LYS A 182 -0.96 -15.42 7.10
CA LYS A 182 -0.54 -14.95 8.43
C LYS A 182 0.67 -15.73 8.94
N LEU A 183 1.83 -15.61 8.28
CA LEU A 183 3.01 -16.42 8.59
C LEU A 183 3.53 -16.17 10.00
N SER A 184 3.71 -14.89 10.38
CA SER A 184 4.29 -14.52 11.66
C SER A 184 3.48 -15.09 12.84
N SER A 185 2.16 -14.94 12.82
CA SER A 185 1.32 -15.47 13.90
C SER A 185 1.12 -16.98 13.82
N LYS A 186 0.89 -17.53 12.63
CA LYS A 186 0.57 -18.93 12.42
C LYS A 186 1.72 -19.87 12.78
N TYR A 187 2.94 -19.46 12.46
CA TYR A 187 4.14 -20.25 12.73
C TYR A 187 4.89 -19.75 13.94
N LYS A 188 4.29 -18.84 14.73
CA LYS A 188 4.77 -18.37 16.03
C LYS A 188 6.20 -17.81 15.96
N VAL A 189 6.50 -16.98 14.96
CA VAL A 189 7.85 -16.43 14.69
C VAL A 189 8.49 -15.84 15.95
N LYS A 190 7.73 -15.07 16.75
CA LYS A 190 8.23 -14.49 18.01
C LYS A 190 8.73 -15.55 19.00
N LYS A 191 8.18 -16.79 18.96
CA LYS A 191 8.55 -17.88 19.88
C LYS A 191 9.68 -18.75 19.36
N VAL A 192 9.64 -19.09 18.06
CA VAL A 192 10.55 -20.09 17.48
C VAL A 192 11.67 -19.48 16.61
N GLY A 193 11.59 -18.20 16.31
CA GLY A 193 12.48 -17.51 15.39
C GLY A 193 12.04 -17.61 13.92
N PRO A 194 12.62 -16.75 13.05
CA PRO A 194 12.30 -16.70 11.64
C PRO A 194 12.58 -18.02 10.89
N ASP A 195 13.73 -18.59 11.07
CA ASP A 195 14.20 -19.78 10.32
C ASP A 195 13.34 -21.01 10.60
N GLU A 196 13.08 -21.31 11.85
CA GLU A 196 12.23 -22.44 12.24
C GLU A 196 10.78 -22.23 11.77
N ALA A 197 10.29 -21.01 11.84
CA ALA A 197 8.95 -20.67 11.35
C ALA A 197 8.84 -20.89 9.84
N LEU A 198 9.83 -20.45 9.07
CA LEU A 198 9.89 -20.65 7.62
C LEU A 198 10.05 -22.13 7.24
N ALA A 199 10.87 -22.89 7.97
CA ALA A 199 10.99 -24.34 7.79
C ALA A 199 9.64 -25.06 8.04
N LYS A 200 8.92 -24.69 9.08
CA LYS A 200 7.55 -25.19 9.34
C LYS A 200 6.57 -24.80 8.22
N PHE A 201 6.69 -23.58 7.70
CA PHE A 201 5.89 -23.14 6.56
C PHE A 201 6.19 -23.98 5.31
N ALA A 202 7.48 -24.17 4.96
CA ALA A 202 7.91 -24.96 3.83
C ALA A 202 7.40 -26.40 3.92
N LYS A 203 7.56 -27.06 5.08
CA LYS A 203 7.03 -28.42 5.29
C LYS A 203 5.52 -28.49 5.07
N LYS A 204 4.77 -27.50 5.51
CA LYS A 204 3.29 -27.51 5.47
C LYS A 204 2.72 -26.98 4.15
N ARG A 205 3.43 -26.11 3.46
CA ARG A 205 3.00 -25.38 2.26
C ARG A 205 4.18 -25.18 1.30
N PRO A 206 4.74 -26.26 0.71
CA PRO A 206 5.96 -26.19 -0.10
C PRO A 206 5.83 -25.21 -1.28
N GLY A 207 4.75 -25.28 -2.05
CA GLY A 207 4.57 -24.43 -3.22
C GLY A 207 4.55 -22.92 -2.88
N PRO A 208 3.70 -22.45 -1.95
CA PRO A 208 3.74 -21.05 -1.50
C PRO A 208 5.06 -20.63 -0.86
N SER A 209 5.75 -21.54 -0.15
CA SER A 209 7.04 -21.25 0.46
C SER A 209 8.12 -21.02 -0.60
N GLU A 210 8.19 -21.90 -1.59
CA GLU A 210 9.10 -21.78 -2.73
C GLU A 210 8.84 -20.47 -3.52
N LEU A 211 7.57 -20.17 -3.82
CA LEU A 211 7.22 -18.94 -4.53
C LEU A 211 7.65 -17.70 -3.73
N ARG A 212 7.41 -17.69 -2.40
CA ARG A 212 7.84 -16.58 -1.53
C ARG A 212 9.36 -16.43 -1.58
N ALA A 213 10.10 -17.53 -1.40
CA ALA A 213 11.54 -17.51 -1.42
C ALA A 213 12.08 -16.98 -2.76
N ARG A 214 11.55 -17.47 -3.88
CA ARG A 214 11.92 -16.99 -5.22
C ARG A 214 11.67 -15.50 -5.40
N GLN A 215 10.50 -14.99 -5.02
CA GLN A 215 10.18 -13.56 -5.15
C GLN A 215 11.09 -12.69 -4.28
N ILE A 216 11.34 -13.09 -3.04
CA ILE A 216 12.25 -12.37 -2.14
C ILE A 216 13.68 -12.40 -2.66
N ASN A 217 14.16 -13.55 -3.13
CA ASN A 217 15.50 -13.67 -3.69
C ASN A 217 15.70 -12.80 -4.93
N ASN A 218 14.71 -12.76 -5.84
CA ASN A 218 14.76 -11.86 -6.99
C ASN A 218 14.84 -10.38 -6.58
N ILE A 219 14.13 -9.99 -5.52
CA ILE A 219 14.20 -8.63 -5.00
C ILE A 219 15.57 -8.35 -4.38
N LYS A 220 16.13 -9.28 -3.59
CA LYS A 220 17.45 -9.14 -2.95
C LYS A 220 18.60 -9.09 -3.95
N GLN A 221 18.48 -9.78 -5.09
CA GLN A 221 19.48 -9.80 -6.14
C GLN A 221 19.46 -8.56 -7.05
N SER A 222 18.47 -7.68 -6.89
CA SER A 222 18.42 -6.43 -7.65
C SER A 222 19.48 -5.45 -7.16
N ASN A 223 20.13 -4.76 -8.10
CA ASN A 223 21.16 -3.77 -7.80
C ASN A 223 20.62 -2.51 -7.08
N ASN A 224 19.35 -2.19 -7.28
CA ASN A 224 18.73 -1.01 -6.66
C ASN A 224 17.20 -1.13 -6.66
N VAL A 225 16.63 -1.11 -5.48
CA VAL A 225 15.17 -1.13 -5.26
C VAL A 225 14.78 0.14 -4.49
N PRO A 226 14.57 1.26 -5.17
CA PRO A 226 14.29 2.54 -4.52
C PRO A 226 12.89 2.55 -3.92
N VAL A 227 12.75 1.99 -2.72
CA VAL A 227 11.48 1.85 -2.00
C VAL A 227 11.59 2.34 -0.56
N LEU A 228 10.62 3.17 -0.15
CA LEU A 228 10.35 3.46 1.24
C LEU A 228 9.41 2.36 1.78
N ALA A 229 9.89 1.50 2.66
CA ALA A 229 9.15 0.35 3.17
C ALA A 229 8.77 0.53 4.64
N PHE A 230 7.48 0.49 4.95
CA PHE A 230 6.97 0.50 6.31
C PHE A 230 6.67 -0.92 6.78
N THR A 231 7.16 -1.29 7.95
CA THR A 231 6.93 -2.60 8.59
C THR A 231 6.50 -2.42 10.03
N HIS A 232 5.83 -3.43 10.58
CA HIS A 232 5.42 -3.44 11.97
C HIS A 232 5.71 -4.81 12.62
N PRO A 233 6.43 -4.92 13.74
CA PRO A 233 6.83 -6.20 14.33
C PRO A 233 5.64 -7.05 14.80
N LYS A 234 4.51 -6.43 15.14
CA LYS A 234 3.25 -7.12 15.49
C LYS A 234 2.37 -7.47 14.29
N ASP A 235 2.83 -7.24 13.05
CA ASP A 235 2.11 -7.69 11.88
C ASP A 235 2.00 -9.22 11.88
N LYS A 236 0.76 -9.73 11.87
CA LYS A 236 0.48 -11.18 11.92
C LYS A 236 0.86 -11.90 10.63
N TRP A 237 0.99 -11.20 9.51
CA TRP A 237 1.37 -11.79 8.23
C TRP A 237 2.89 -11.97 8.14
N GLU A 238 3.65 -10.92 7.96
CA GLU A 238 5.11 -11.00 7.84
C GLU A 238 5.83 -10.59 9.14
N GLY A 239 5.42 -9.51 9.81
CA GLY A 239 6.00 -9.08 11.09
C GLY A 239 7.53 -9.14 11.11
N LEU A 240 8.06 -9.94 12.03
CA LEU A 240 9.51 -10.17 12.16
C LEU A 240 10.16 -10.90 10.97
N LEU A 241 9.37 -11.47 10.05
CA LEU A 241 9.89 -12.04 8.81
C LEU A 241 10.22 -10.99 7.74
N SER A 242 10.06 -9.70 8.02
CA SER A 242 10.34 -8.61 7.08
C SER A 242 11.79 -8.11 7.12
N ASP A 243 12.64 -8.68 7.98
CA ASP A 243 14.03 -8.22 8.18
C ASP A 243 14.90 -8.37 6.95
N TRP A 244 14.54 -9.27 6.02
CA TRP A 244 15.20 -9.40 4.72
C TRP A 244 15.22 -8.09 3.89
N LEU A 245 14.35 -7.12 4.20
CA LEU A 245 14.34 -5.81 3.54
C LEU A 245 15.63 -5.01 3.78
N GLU A 246 16.31 -5.26 4.89
CA GLU A 246 17.58 -4.59 5.23
C GLU A 246 18.74 -5.03 4.32
N GLU A 247 18.60 -6.19 3.69
CA GLU A 247 19.55 -6.74 2.75
C GLU A 247 19.32 -6.27 1.29
N VAL A 248 18.26 -5.47 1.05
CA VAL A 248 17.89 -5.05 -0.30
C VAL A 248 18.47 -3.67 -0.62
N PRO A 249 19.38 -3.56 -1.60
CA PRO A 249 19.96 -2.27 -1.98
C PRO A 249 18.89 -1.25 -2.39
N GLY A 250 18.98 -0.03 -1.83
CA GLY A 250 18.05 1.06 -2.15
C GLY A 250 16.75 1.09 -1.36
N VAL A 251 16.43 0.05 -0.58
CA VAL A 251 15.28 0.06 0.33
C VAL A 251 15.60 0.89 1.57
N LYS A 252 14.76 1.88 1.86
CA LYS A 252 14.74 2.58 3.14
C LYS A 252 13.61 1.99 3.98
N ARG A 253 13.95 1.14 4.95
CA ARG A 253 12.98 0.53 5.86
C ARG A 253 12.68 1.41 7.06
N ILE A 254 11.39 1.57 7.38
CA ILE A 254 10.91 2.18 8.62
C ILE A 254 10.17 1.10 9.41
N VAL A 255 10.71 0.77 10.56
CA VAL A 255 10.06 -0.14 11.52
C VAL A 255 9.18 0.71 12.43
N ILE A 256 7.86 0.52 12.34
CA ILE A 256 6.90 1.22 13.19
C ILE A 256 7.00 0.69 14.63
N SER A 257 6.97 1.60 15.59
CA SER A 257 7.05 1.26 17.01
C SER A 257 6.02 0.18 17.43
N GLU A 258 6.45 -0.80 18.21
CA GLU A 258 5.56 -1.83 18.79
C GLU A 258 4.41 -1.24 19.59
N ASN A 259 4.61 -0.07 20.18
CA ASN A 259 3.62 0.65 20.97
C ASN A 259 2.73 1.57 20.14
N TYR A 260 2.80 1.45 18.80
CA TYR A 260 2.02 2.27 17.86
C TYR A 260 2.21 3.78 18.05
N GLN A 261 3.44 4.18 18.36
CA GLN A 261 3.81 5.60 18.43
C GLN A 261 4.43 6.05 17.12
N ILE A 262 4.03 7.23 16.65
CA ILE A 262 4.58 7.90 15.49
C ILE A 262 4.95 9.30 15.90
N ASN A 263 6.24 9.67 15.79
CA ASN A 263 6.76 10.97 16.20
C ASN A 263 6.34 11.34 17.65
N GLY A 264 6.43 10.40 18.57
CA GLY A 264 6.06 10.58 19.97
C GLY A 264 4.55 10.60 20.27
N LYS A 265 3.69 10.50 19.25
CA LYS A 265 2.24 10.47 19.42
C LYS A 265 1.71 9.04 19.41
N SER A 266 0.89 8.68 20.38
CA SER A 266 0.25 7.37 20.41
C SER A 266 -0.85 7.28 19.36
N CYS A 267 -0.79 6.21 18.56
CA CYS A 267 -1.84 5.84 17.61
C CYS A 267 -2.85 4.85 18.19
N MET A 268 -2.66 4.45 19.45
CA MET A 268 -3.58 3.56 20.17
C MET A 268 -4.59 4.38 20.95
N VAL A 269 -5.85 4.38 20.54
CA VAL A 269 -6.95 4.90 21.34
C VAL A 269 -7.83 3.74 21.79
N LYS A 270 -8.25 3.79 23.04
CA LYS A 270 -9.22 2.85 23.58
C LYS A 270 -10.61 3.21 23.03
N GLY A 271 -11.30 2.28 22.38
CA GLY A 271 -12.67 2.44 21.92
C GLY A 271 -12.90 1.99 20.47
N ASP A 272 -14.15 2.08 20.03
CA ASP A 272 -14.59 1.57 18.73
C ASP A 272 -14.24 2.48 17.54
N ASN A 273 -13.60 3.61 17.79
CA ASN A 273 -13.30 4.61 16.75
C ASN A 273 -12.04 4.28 15.97
N TRP A 274 -11.96 3.02 15.46
CA TRP A 274 -10.85 2.56 14.64
C TRP A 274 -10.62 3.41 13.37
N GLN A 275 -11.61 4.20 12.96
CA GLN A 275 -11.48 5.12 11.83
C GLN A 275 -10.48 6.24 12.15
N GLU A 276 -10.36 6.60 13.41
CA GLU A 276 -9.37 7.55 13.91
C GLU A 276 -8.11 6.84 14.38
N ASN A 277 -8.23 5.58 14.81
CA ASN A 277 -7.19 4.81 15.46
C ASN A 277 -7.25 3.32 15.12
N ILE A 278 -6.12 2.64 15.33
CA ILE A 278 -5.91 1.24 14.95
C ILE A 278 -6.30 0.27 16.07
N SER A 279 -6.64 0.77 17.26
CA SER A 279 -6.75 -0.04 18.48
C SER A 279 -7.85 -1.09 18.45
N ALA A 280 -8.95 -0.85 17.73
CA ALA A 280 -10.09 -1.76 17.70
C ALA A 280 -9.97 -2.91 16.69
N ARG A 281 -8.89 -2.99 15.89
CA ARG A 281 -8.78 -3.98 14.82
C ARG A 281 -8.12 -5.28 15.26
N LYS A 282 -8.54 -6.39 14.64
CA LYS A 282 -7.94 -7.71 14.83
C LYS A 282 -6.45 -7.77 14.47
N ASN A 283 -5.99 -6.90 13.58
CA ASN A 283 -4.63 -6.93 13.03
C ASN A 283 -4.04 -5.53 12.92
N PRO A 284 -3.90 -4.80 14.03
CA PRO A 284 -3.48 -3.40 13.98
C PRO A 284 -2.10 -3.21 13.34
N GLY A 285 -1.17 -4.13 13.53
CA GLY A 285 0.15 -4.08 12.90
C GLY A 285 0.09 -4.13 11.37
N HIS A 286 -0.73 -5.03 10.80
CA HIS A 286 -0.86 -5.15 9.34
C HIS A 286 -1.68 -4.02 8.71
N GLU A 287 -2.62 -3.47 9.45
CA GLU A 287 -3.54 -2.45 8.97
C GLU A 287 -3.16 -1.03 9.41
N MET A 288 -1.92 -0.87 9.92
CA MET A 288 -1.42 0.40 10.48
C MET A 288 -1.58 1.57 9.54
N ASN A 289 -1.30 1.38 8.25
CA ASN A 289 -1.42 2.41 7.23
C ASN A 289 -2.87 2.81 6.88
N GLN A 290 -3.86 2.18 7.49
CA GLN A 290 -5.28 2.47 7.24
C GLN A 290 -5.88 3.45 8.25
N GLY A 291 -5.21 3.67 9.41
CA GLY A 291 -5.62 4.62 10.43
C GLY A 291 -5.20 6.04 10.10
N LEU A 292 -5.98 7.03 10.55
CA LEU A 292 -5.66 8.46 10.38
C LEU A 292 -4.32 8.83 11.01
N CYS A 293 -3.97 8.21 12.12
CA CYS A 293 -2.71 8.41 12.81
C CYS A 293 -1.48 8.17 11.92
N PHE A 294 -1.59 7.31 10.90
CA PHE A 294 -0.49 7.07 9.97
C PHE A 294 -0.11 8.32 9.16
N GLN A 295 -1.01 9.30 9.06
CA GLN A 295 -0.72 10.58 8.41
C GLN A 295 0.44 11.34 9.07
N TYR A 296 0.82 11.00 10.30
CA TYR A 296 2.04 11.51 10.92
C TYR A 296 3.32 11.14 10.17
N TYR A 297 3.26 10.14 9.27
CA TYR A 297 4.35 9.80 8.34
C TYR A 297 4.30 10.59 7.01
N ASN A 298 3.27 11.41 6.78
CA ASN A 298 3.19 12.18 5.53
C ASN A 298 4.44 13.03 5.27
N PRO A 299 5.03 13.74 6.25
CA PRO A 299 6.28 14.47 6.01
C PRO A 299 7.41 13.57 5.49
N THR A 300 7.60 12.40 6.10
CA THR A 300 8.62 11.42 5.66
C THR A 300 8.34 10.90 4.25
N ILE A 301 7.07 10.66 3.91
CA ILE A 301 6.65 10.21 2.58
C ILE A 301 6.90 11.32 1.55
N LEU A 302 6.53 12.56 1.85
CA LEU A 302 6.74 13.72 0.97
C LEU A 302 8.23 13.99 0.74
N GLU A 303 9.06 13.92 1.79
CA GLU A 303 10.52 14.03 1.70
C GLU A 303 11.11 12.93 0.80
N TYR A 304 10.67 11.67 1.00
CA TYR A 304 11.07 10.56 0.14
C TYR A 304 10.71 10.82 -1.32
N ILE A 305 9.47 11.20 -1.61
CA ILE A 305 9.04 11.52 -2.98
C ILE A 305 9.88 12.67 -3.55
N ALA A 306 10.11 13.74 -2.78
CA ALA A 306 10.95 14.88 -3.18
C ALA A 306 12.36 14.44 -3.60
N SER A 307 12.95 13.49 -2.89
CA SER A 307 14.27 12.95 -3.22
C SER A 307 14.29 12.14 -4.52
N ARG A 308 13.14 11.65 -4.98
CA ARG A 308 13.02 10.76 -6.14
C ARG A 308 12.68 11.47 -7.45
N ILE A 309 12.00 12.61 -7.37
CA ILE A 309 11.51 13.35 -8.55
C ILE A 309 12.47 14.42 -9.09
N LYS A 310 13.66 14.51 -8.50
CA LYS A 310 14.74 15.44 -8.95
C LYS A 310 15.31 15.05 -10.30
#